data_6ac892fd3b929ec59000d87dc0a761f7
#
_entry.id   6ac892fd3b929ec59000d87dc0a761f7
#
_cell.length_a   1.000
_cell.length_b   1.000
_cell.length_c   1.000
_cell.angle_alpha   90.00
_cell.angle_beta   90.00
_cell.angle_gamma   90.00
#
_symmetry.space_group_name_H-M   'P 1'
#
loop_
_entity.id
_entity.type
_entity.pdbx_description
1 polymer ?
#
loop_
_entity_poly.entity_id
_entity_poly.type
_entity_poly.pdbx_seq_one_letter_code
_entity_poly.pdbx_strand_id
1 'polypeptide(L)'
;MLGEKVGAIAVKSIAVAFMLGTAWHVMAQDAKAPYPSMAPLDQYLMEDRSSEIALARSAAPESISRDAEVLVLGRHGYETAIQGKNGFVCIVERSWTAPIDDPGFWNPKGRAPICLNAAAARSYLLRTIKKTDLILAGRTKAQMVEAIAAAIDKKELPAMEPGAMCYMLSKQGYLSDRDGHWHPHLMFFVSQADPAAWGAGLPGSPVFAFNDTWEHLTTFLVPVRVWSDGTPDR
;
A
#
# COMPACT_ATOMS: atom_id res chain seq x y z
N MET A 1 16.36 -91.63 -1.00
CA MET A 1 14.97 -91.62 -1.43
C MET A 1 14.18 -90.75 -0.53
N LEU A 2 13.71 -89.77 -1.11
CA LEU A 2 12.92 -88.62 -0.78
C LEU A 2 11.69 -88.91 0.08
N GLY A 3 11.42 -88.13 1.07
CA GLY A 3 10.19 -88.03 1.84
C GLY A 3 9.88 -86.64 2.16
N GLU A 4 9.01 -86.00 1.37
CA GLU A 4 8.48 -84.68 1.48
C GLU A 4 7.55 -84.53 2.69
N LYS A 5 7.79 -83.56 3.55
CA LYS A 5 6.83 -83.16 4.59
C LYS A 5 6.24 -81.81 4.24
N VAL A 6 4.99 -81.77 3.88
CA VAL A 6 4.16 -80.63 3.66
C VAL A 6 3.82 -80.01 5.00
N GLY A 7 4.31 -78.79 5.23
CA GLY A 7 3.96 -77.97 6.41
C GLY A 7 2.76 -77.10 6.13
N ALA A 8 1.75 -77.19 6.98
CA ALA A 8 0.53 -76.40 6.94
C ALA A 8 0.84 -74.92 7.36
N ILE A 9 0.52 -73.99 6.48
CA ILE A 9 0.61 -72.58 6.74
C ILE A 9 -0.70 -72.07 7.39
N ALA A 10 -0.61 -71.64 8.63
CA ALA A 10 -1.72 -70.99 9.34
C ALA A 10 -1.90 -69.57 8.87
N VAL A 11 -2.99 -69.26 8.21
CA VAL A 11 -3.40 -67.91 7.81
C VAL A 11 -3.92 -67.17 9.02
N LYS A 12 -3.16 -66.22 9.53
CA LYS A 12 -3.64 -65.23 10.52
C LYS A 12 -4.43 -64.16 9.81
N SER A 13 -5.71 -64.05 10.08
CA SER A 13 -6.60 -63.02 9.64
C SER A 13 -6.23 -61.69 10.38
N ILE A 14 -5.74 -60.74 9.66
CA ILE A 14 -5.52 -59.36 10.16
C ILE A 14 -6.83 -58.59 9.95
N ALA A 15 -7.52 -58.29 11.04
CA ALA A 15 -8.65 -57.36 11.04
C ALA A 15 -8.12 -55.92 10.85
N VAL A 16 -8.36 -55.33 9.68
CA VAL A 16 -8.10 -53.91 9.42
C VAL A 16 -9.26 -53.11 10.00
N ALA A 17 -9.01 -52.43 11.12
CA ALA A 17 -9.94 -51.45 11.67
C ALA A 17 -9.92 -50.20 10.80
N PHE A 18 -10.98 -49.95 10.04
CA PHE A 18 -11.23 -48.68 9.34
C PHE A 18 -11.55 -47.61 10.39
N MET A 19 -10.55 -46.76 10.73
CA MET A 19 -10.82 -45.51 11.43
C MET A 19 -11.43 -44.53 10.44
N LEU A 20 -12.74 -44.31 10.56
CA LEU A 20 -13.44 -43.20 9.93
C LEU A 20 -12.96 -41.90 10.57
N GLY A 21 -11.90 -41.34 9.99
CA GLY A 21 -11.48 -39.96 10.30
C GLY A 21 -12.55 -39.01 9.80
N THR A 22 -13.34 -38.44 10.71
CA THR A 22 -14.19 -37.29 10.42
C THR A 22 -13.29 -36.12 10.10
N ALA A 23 -13.09 -35.86 8.81
CA ALA A 23 -12.49 -34.63 8.34
C ALA A 23 -13.40 -33.46 8.76
N TRP A 24 -13.01 -32.76 9.78
CA TRP A 24 -13.59 -31.48 10.12
C TRP A 24 -13.17 -30.54 8.99
N HIS A 25 -14.08 -30.34 8.05
CA HIS A 25 -13.99 -29.19 7.14
C HIS A 25 -14.16 -27.94 8.01
N VAL A 26 -13.05 -27.34 8.40
CA VAL A 26 -13.05 -25.96 8.86
C VAL A 26 -13.52 -25.15 7.66
N MET A 27 -14.81 -24.84 7.63
CA MET A 27 -15.35 -23.81 6.77
C MET A 27 -14.62 -22.53 7.19
N ALA A 28 -13.60 -22.16 6.42
CA ALA A 28 -13.12 -20.80 6.45
C ALA A 28 -14.33 -19.95 6.09
N GLN A 29 -14.94 -19.29 7.08
CA GLN A 29 -15.91 -18.25 6.82
C GLN A 29 -15.12 -17.21 6.01
N ASP A 30 -15.49 -17.03 4.75
CA ASP A 30 -15.08 -15.88 3.95
C ASP A 30 -15.51 -14.65 4.73
N ALA A 31 -14.59 -14.12 5.53
CA ALA A 31 -14.81 -12.88 6.26
C ALA A 31 -15.06 -11.83 5.18
N LYS A 32 -16.31 -11.38 5.06
CA LYS A 32 -16.70 -10.33 4.12
C LYS A 32 -15.71 -9.18 4.28
N ALA A 33 -15.06 -8.77 3.18
CA ALA A 33 -14.09 -7.68 3.22
C ALA A 33 -14.68 -6.49 4.01
N PRO A 34 -13.95 -5.92 4.98
CA PRO A 34 -14.49 -4.88 5.87
C PRO A 34 -14.96 -3.65 5.08
N TYR A 35 -14.36 -3.41 3.91
CA TYR A 35 -14.68 -2.30 3.01
C TYR A 35 -14.88 -2.82 1.60
N PRO A 36 -16.06 -3.38 1.26
CA PRO A 36 -16.29 -4.03 -0.04
C PRO A 36 -16.48 -3.03 -1.19
N SER A 37 -16.81 -1.78 -0.89
CA SER A 37 -17.06 -0.71 -1.85
C SER A 37 -16.74 0.65 -1.26
N MET A 38 -16.63 1.67 -2.12
CA MET A 38 -16.46 3.05 -1.70
C MET A 38 -17.64 3.52 -0.84
N ALA A 39 -17.33 4.12 0.30
CA ALA A 39 -18.29 4.83 1.14
C ALA A 39 -18.69 6.17 0.48
N PRO A 40 -19.75 6.87 0.95
CA PRO A 40 -20.04 8.24 0.51
C PRO A 40 -18.82 9.14 0.62
N LEU A 41 -18.58 9.99 -0.40
CA LEU A 41 -17.38 10.83 -0.52
C LEU A 41 -17.09 11.66 0.74
N ASP A 42 -18.14 12.17 1.40
CA ASP A 42 -17.99 12.99 2.61
C ASP A 42 -17.22 12.28 3.73
N GLN A 43 -17.21 10.95 3.77
CA GLN A 43 -16.43 10.19 4.76
C GLN A 43 -14.92 10.20 4.47
N TYR A 44 -14.52 10.49 3.24
CA TYR A 44 -13.09 10.62 2.86
C TYR A 44 -12.59 12.06 2.97
N LEU A 45 -13.48 13.06 2.95
CA LEU A 45 -13.08 14.44 3.14
C LEU A 45 -12.74 14.71 4.61
N MET A 46 -11.88 15.65 4.85
CA MET A 46 -11.66 16.22 6.19
C MET A 46 -12.63 17.40 6.37
N GLU A 47 -13.24 17.49 7.56
CA GLU A 47 -14.22 18.55 7.85
C GLU A 47 -13.59 19.94 7.79
N ASP A 48 -12.35 20.04 8.23
CA ASP A 48 -11.61 21.29 8.31
C ASP A 48 -10.38 21.26 7.39
N ARG A 49 -10.37 22.20 6.43
CA ARG A 49 -9.25 22.40 5.49
C ARG A 49 -7.93 22.67 6.21
N SER A 50 -7.95 23.42 7.31
CA SER A 50 -6.73 23.73 8.07
C SER A 50 -6.16 22.47 8.75
N SER A 51 -7.00 21.58 9.21
CA SER A 51 -6.62 20.27 9.76
C SER A 51 -5.96 19.38 8.69
N GLU A 52 -6.49 19.36 7.46
CA GLU A 52 -5.85 18.61 6.36
C GLU A 52 -4.50 19.20 5.97
N ILE A 53 -4.37 20.52 5.92
CA ILE A 53 -3.09 21.21 5.69
C ILE A 53 -2.06 20.83 6.77
N ALA A 54 -2.46 20.87 8.05
CA ALA A 54 -1.60 20.53 9.16
C ALA A 54 -1.15 19.04 9.08
N LEU A 55 -2.09 18.15 8.78
CA LEU A 55 -1.81 16.73 8.62
C LEU A 55 -0.87 16.46 7.43
N ALA A 56 -1.08 17.09 6.28
CA ALA A 56 -0.19 16.96 5.13
C ALA A 56 1.25 17.41 5.47
N ARG A 57 1.40 18.55 6.13
CA ARG A 57 2.71 19.07 6.55
C ARG A 57 3.40 18.21 7.58
N SER A 58 2.65 17.48 8.41
CA SER A 58 3.23 16.58 9.41
C SER A 58 3.98 15.38 8.81
N ALA A 59 3.90 15.17 7.49
CA ALA A 59 4.60 14.10 6.80
C ALA A 59 6.13 14.27 6.75
N ALA A 60 6.63 15.49 6.86
CA ALA A 60 8.06 15.80 6.77
C ALA A 60 8.50 16.79 7.86
N PRO A 61 9.82 16.89 8.19
CA PRO A 61 10.33 17.89 9.09
C PRO A 61 9.95 19.30 8.65
N GLU A 62 9.80 20.22 9.62
CA GLU A 62 9.38 21.59 9.36
C GLU A 62 10.29 22.33 8.36
N SER A 63 11.59 22.03 8.36
CA SER A 63 12.57 22.56 7.39
C SER A 63 12.23 22.23 5.93
N ILE A 64 11.41 21.20 5.69
CA ILE A 64 10.91 20.80 4.37
C ILE A 64 9.47 21.26 4.19
N SER A 65 8.58 20.91 5.13
CA SER A 65 7.14 21.07 4.98
C SER A 65 6.65 22.51 5.11
N ARG A 66 7.42 23.42 5.74
CA ARG A 66 7.05 24.85 5.90
C ARG A 66 6.84 25.54 4.56
N ASP A 67 7.77 25.34 3.63
CA ASP A 67 7.77 25.99 2.32
C ASP A 67 7.28 25.07 1.19
N ALA A 68 6.76 23.89 1.53
CA ALA A 68 6.17 22.98 0.57
C ALA A 68 4.81 23.47 0.07
N GLU A 69 4.49 23.17 -1.18
CA GLU A 69 3.12 23.25 -1.66
C GLU A 69 2.24 22.26 -0.90
N VAL A 70 1.00 22.65 -0.60
CA VAL A 70 0.04 21.74 0.03
C VAL A 70 -1.19 21.63 -0.83
N LEU A 71 -1.51 20.39 -1.24
CA LEU A 71 -2.77 20.07 -1.87
C LEU A 71 -3.70 19.41 -0.84
N VAL A 72 -4.98 19.74 -0.90
CA VAL A 72 -6.04 19.13 -0.08
C VAL A 72 -7.09 18.49 -0.97
N LEU A 73 -7.73 17.45 -0.48
CA LEU A 73 -8.78 16.76 -1.22
C LEU A 73 -10.12 17.51 -1.11
N GLY A 74 -10.57 18.07 -2.22
CA GLY A 74 -11.91 18.62 -2.37
C GLY A 74 -12.87 17.61 -3.01
N ARG A 75 -14.11 18.05 -3.27
CA ARG A 75 -15.15 17.22 -3.91
C ARG A 75 -14.84 16.87 -5.37
N HIS A 76 -13.95 17.63 -6.02
CA HIS A 76 -13.62 17.47 -7.44
C HIS A 76 -12.17 17.02 -7.67
N GLY A 77 -11.45 16.60 -6.62
CA GLY A 77 -10.06 16.19 -6.69
C GLY A 77 -9.18 17.00 -5.75
N TYR A 78 -7.86 16.82 -5.89
CA TYR A 78 -6.91 17.62 -5.14
C TYR A 78 -6.83 19.05 -5.67
N GLU A 79 -6.81 20.01 -4.77
CA GLU A 79 -6.68 21.44 -5.07
C GLU A 79 -5.57 22.07 -4.24
N THR A 80 -4.87 23.06 -4.79
CA THR A 80 -3.82 23.79 -4.06
C THR A 80 -4.42 24.61 -2.94
N ALA A 81 -4.01 24.29 -1.71
CA ALA A 81 -4.36 25.02 -0.51
C ALA A 81 -3.30 26.06 -0.16
N ILE A 82 -2.03 25.74 -0.38
CA ILE A 82 -0.87 26.60 -0.12
C ILE A 82 0.11 26.45 -1.27
N GLN A 83 0.56 27.57 -1.84
CA GLN A 83 1.62 27.61 -2.83
C GLN A 83 2.97 27.34 -2.18
N GLY A 84 3.76 26.45 -2.78
CA GLY A 84 5.10 26.10 -2.31
C GLY A 84 6.21 26.96 -2.92
N LYS A 85 7.41 26.90 -2.33
CA LYS A 85 8.61 27.65 -2.77
C LYS A 85 9.83 26.75 -2.94
N ASN A 86 9.81 25.54 -2.37
CA ASN A 86 10.98 24.63 -2.30
C ASN A 86 10.88 23.41 -3.22
N GLY A 87 9.83 23.31 -4.02
CA GLY A 87 9.58 22.20 -4.94
C GLY A 87 9.03 20.94 -4.30
N PHE A 88 8.84 20.89 -2.96
CA PHE A 88 8.14 19.81 -2.29
C PHE A 88 6.63 20.02 -2.38
N VAL A 89 5.88 18.90 -2.46
CA VAL A 89 4.42 18.89 -2.42
C VAL A 89 3.97 17.92 -1.33
N CYS A 90 3.19 18.43 -0.36
CA CYS A 90 2.62 17.60 0.71
C CYS A 90 1.11 17.44 0.51
N ILE A 91 0.62 16.22 0.65
CA ILE A 91 -0.79 15.84 0.55
C ILE A 91 -1.16 14.85 1.65
N VAL A 92 -2.45 14.61 1.82
CA VAL A 92 -2.95 13.45 2.57
C VAL A 92 -3.57 12.48 1.58
N GLU A 93 -2.87 11.41 1.27
CA GLU A 93 -3.43 10.35 0.43
C GLU A 93 -4.58 9.64 1.13
N ARG A 94 -5.47 9.06 0.35
CA ARG A 94 -6.61 8.25 0.83
C ARG A 94 -6.32 6.77 0.58
N SER A 95 -7.12 5.91 1.17
CA SER A 95 -6.96 4.45 1.10
C SER A 95 -6.88 3.89 -0.32
N TRP A 96 -7.46 4.54 -1.32
CA TRP A 96 -7.39 4.10 -2.73
C TRP A 96 -6.03 4.29 -3.40
N THR A 97 -5.02 4.82 -2.71
CA THR A 97 -3.63 4.80 -3.16
C THR A 97 -2.88 3.55 -2.70
N ALA A 98 -3.45 2.77 -1.78
CA ALA A 98 -2.94 1.47 -1.37
C ALA A 98 -2.94 0.46 -2.53
N PRO A 99 -2.22 -0.68 -2.39
CA PRO A 99 -2.28 -1.77 -3.37
C PRO A 99 -3.72 -2.16 -3.71
N ILE A 100 -3.96 -2.50 -4.98
CA ILE A 100 -5.32 -2.72 -5.51
C ILE A 100 -6.07 -3.87 -4.82
N ASP A 101 -5.36 -4.84 -4.28
CA ASP A 101 -5.86 -6.01 -3.55
C ASP A 101 -5.92 -5.78 -2.03
N ASP A 102 -5.50 -4.61 -1.54
CA ASP A 102 -5.59 -4.30 -0.12
C ASP A 102 -7.06 -4.34 0.35
N PRO A 103 -7.38 -5.09 1.43
CA PRO A 103 -8.73 -5.15 1.98
C PRO A 103 -9.24 -3.80 2.51
N GLY A 104 -8.32 -2.88 2.85
CA GLY A 104 -8.59 -1.51 3.26
C GLY A 104 -8.70 -0.51 2.13
N PHE A 105 -8.62 -0.91 0.86
CA PHE A 105 -8.64 -0.01 -0.29
C PHE A 105 -9.81 1.02 -0.28
N TRP A 106 -10.96 0.64 0.25
CA TRP A 106 -12.13 1.51 0.40
C TRP A 106 -12.33 1.99 1.85
N ASN A 107 -11.30 1.91 2.71
CA ASN A 107 -11.44 2.38 4.09
C ASN A 107 -11.54 3.92 4.14
N PRO A 108 -12.68 4.50 4.53
CA PRO A 108 -12.86 5.95 4.53
C PRO A 108 -12.03 6.66 5.60
N LYS A 109 -11.48 5.93 6.57
CA LYS A 109 -10.60 6.50 7.61
C LYS A 109 -9.16 6.66 7.14
N GLY A 110 -8.76 6.00 6.04
CA GLY A 110 -7.37 6.05 5.54
C GLY A 110 -6.88 7.49 5.37
N ARG A 111 -5.78 7.82 6.04
CA ARG A 111 -5.11 9.13 6.00
C ARG A 111 -3.62 8.91 5.98
N ALA A 112 -3.03 9.06 4.80
CA ALA A 112 -1.63 8.84 4.55
C ALA A 112 -0.95 10.17 4.20
N PRO A 113 -0.52 10.97 5.22
CA PRO A 113 0.23 12.18 4.95
C PRO A 113 1.59 11.86 4.35
N ILE A 114 1.87 12.48 3.20
CA ILE A 114 3.06 12.27 2.39
C ILE A 114 3.58 13.61 1.87
N CYS A 115 4.90 13.83 1.97
CA CYS A 115 5.59 14.97 1.34
C CYS A 115 6.53 14.45 0.26
N LEU A 116 6.23 14.79 -0.97
CA LEU A 116 6.92 14.39 -2.18
C LEU A 116 7.99 15.41 -2.56
N ASN A 117 9.19 14.96 -2.93
CA ASN A 117 10.20 15.87 -3.49
C ASN A 117 9.82 16.28 -4.93
N ALA A 118 10.55 17.23 -5.51
CA ALA A 118 10.25 17.77 -6.83
C ALA A 118 10.17 16.68 -7.94
N ALA A 119 11.03 15.67 -7.89
CA ALA A 119 11.00 14.56 -8.86
C ALA A 119 9.74 13.70 -8.70
N ALA A 120 9.35 13.37 -7.46
CA ALA A 120 8.12 12.64 -7.18
C ALA A 120 6.87 13.46 -7.47
N ALA A 121 6.91 14.78 -7.24
CA ALA A 121 5.81 15.69 -7.57
C ALA A 121 5.52 15.71 -9.08
N ARG A 122 6.55 15.63 -9.93
CA ARG A 122 6.39 15.60 -11.39
C ARG A 122 6.14 14.21 -11.98
N SER A 123 6.21 13.15 -11.17
CA SER A 123 6.01 11.78 -11.67
C SER A 123 4.98 11.00 -10.85
N TYR A 124 5.27 10.64 -9.61
CA TYR A 124 4.39 9.83 -8.74
C TYR A 124 3.06 10.56 -8.43
N LEU A 125 3.12 11.84 -8.04
CA LEU A 125 1.93 12.63 -7.68
C LEU A 125 0.88 12.65 -8.80
N LEU A 126 1.31 12.73 -10.06
CA LEU A 126 0.39 12.75 -11.20
C LEU A 126 -0.45 11.47 -11.30
N ARG A 127 0.12 10.33 -10.89
CA ARG A 127 -0.61 9.05 -10.81
C ARG A 127 -1.61 9.06 -9.65
N THR A 128 -1.21 9.56 -8.49
CA THR A 128 -2.07 9.72 -7.31
C THR A 128 -3.29 10.61 -7.63
N ILE A 129 -3.07 11.74 -8.29
CA ILE A 129 -4.14 12.64 -8.73
C ILE A 129 -5.06 11.92 -9.72
N LYS A 130 -4.50 11.27 -10.75
CA LYS A 130 -5.28 10.56 -11.76
C LYS A 130 -6.12 9.43 -11.15
N LYS A 131 -5.57 8.65 -10.22
CA LYS A 131 -6.32 7.63 -9.47
C LYS A 131 -7.50 8.26 -8.73
N THR A 132 -7.24 9.34 -8.01
CA THR A 132 -8.27 10.08 -7.27
C THR A 132 -9.38 10.57 -8.19
N ASP A 133 -9.04 11.20 -9.30
CA ASP A 133 -10.02 11.71 -10.28
C ASP A 133 -10.90 10.59 -10.84
N LEU A 134 -10.31 9.43 -11.16
CA LEU A 134 -11.05 8.26 -11.64
C LEU A 134 -12.01 7.71 -10.57
N ILE A 135 -11.57 7.64 -9.32
CA ILE A 135 -12.40 7.20 -8.19
C ILE A 135 -13.57 8.18 -7.97
N LEU A 136 -13.30 9.48 -7.96
CA LEU A 136 -14.34 10.50 -7.82
C LEU A 136 -15.33 10.51 -9.00
N ALA A 137 -14.88 10.11 -10.19
CA ALA A 137 -15.73 9.89 -11.35
C ALA A 137 -16.51 8.55 -11.29
N GLY A 138 -16.46 7.82 -10.17
CA GLY A 138 -17.21 6.57 -9.95
C GLY A 138 -16.66 5.36 -10.71
N ARG A 139 -15.38 5.37 -11.12
CA ARG A 139 -14.76 4.24 -11.79
C ARG A 139 -14.51 3.09 -10.81
N THR A 140 -14.73 1.87 -11.28
CA THR A 140 -14.38 0.67 -10.52
C THR A 140 -12.86 0.52 -10.41
N LYS A 141 -12.38 -0.32 -9.47
CA LYS A 141 -10.95 -0.67 -9.36
C LYS A 141 -10.38 -1.14 -10.71
N ALA A 142 -11.09 -2.03 -11.40
CA ALA A 142 -10.64 -2.56 -12.71
C ALA A 142 -10.52 -1.45 -13.75
N GLN A 143 -11.52 -0.56 -13.84
CA GLN A 143 -11.48 0.58 -14.77
C GLN A 143 -10.38 1.57 -14.42
N MET A 144 -10.08 1.78 -13.14
CA MET A 144 -8.97 2.63 -12.70
C MET A 144 -7.63 2.02 -13.13
N VAL A 145 -7.40 0.73 -12.88
CA VAL A 145 -6.19 0.01 -13.29
C VAL A 145 -5.98 0.12 -14.80
N GLU A 146 -7.01 -0.20 -15.60
CA GLU A 146 -6.97 -0.11 -17.05
C GLU A 146 -6.64 1.30 -17.54
N ALA A 147 -7.30 2.32 -16.98
CA ALA A 147 -7.10 3.70 -17.38
C ALA A 147 -5.69 4.23 -17.02
N ILE A 148 -5.14 3.86 -15.87
CA ILE A 148 -3.77 4.26 -15.47
C ILE A 148 -2.74 3.54 -16.35
N ALA A 149 -2.86 2.22 -16.51
CA ALA A 149 -1.95 1.46 -17.39
C ALA A 149 -1.93 2.03 -18.82
N ALA A 150 -3.11 2.28 -19.38
CA ALA A 150 -3.23 2.88 -20.70
C ALA A 150 -2.60 4.29 -20.79
N ALA A 151 -2.74 5.11 -19.73
CA ALA A 151 -2.14 6.44 -19.69
C ALA A 151 -0.59 6.38 -19.60
N ILE A 152 -0.04 5.38 -18.90
CA ILE A 152 1.40 5.14 -18.84
C ILE A 152 1.93 4.69 -20.19
N ASP A 153 1.28 3.71 -20.85
CA ASP A 153 1.65 3.17 -22.15
C ASP A 153 1.65 4.26 -23.23
N LYS A 154 0.67 5.16 -23.18
CA LYS A 154 0.55 6.32 -24.08
C LYS A 154 1.47 7.49 -23.73
N LYS A 155 2.23 7.39 -22.61
CA LYS A 155 3.08 8.46 -22.09
C LYS A 155 2.31 9.74 -21.71
N GLU A 156 1.02 9.62 -21.40
CA GLU A 156 0.20 10.68 -20.79
C GLU A 156 0.57 10.87 -19.32
N LEU A 157 0.98 9.77 -18.64
CA LEU A 157 1.62 9.80 -17.35
C LEU A 157 3.12 9.51 -17.51
N PRO A 158 4.00 10.32 -16.92
CA PRO A 158 5.45 10.15 -17.05
C PRO A 158 5.94 8.88 -16.33
N ALA A 159 7.10 8.38 -16.77
CA ALA A 159 7.88 7.44 -15.98
C ALA A 159 8.33 8.09 -14.67
N MET A 160 8.70 7.27 -13.67
CA MET A 160 9.28 7.82 -12.43
C MET A 160 10.58 8.55 -12.73
N GLU A 161 10.68 9.80 -12.28
CA GLU A 161 11.92 10.57 -12.41
C GLU A 161 13.01 10.00 -11.49
N PRO A 162 14.29 9.99 -11.92
CA PRO A 162 15.40 9.61 -11.05
C PRO A 162 15.42 10.44 -9.77
N GLY A 163 15.53 9.74 -8.62
CA GLY A 163 15.54 10.38 -7.32
C GLY A 163 14.15 10.75 -6.78
N ALA A 164 13.07 10.30 -7.42
CA ALA A 164 11.72 10.48 -6.89
C ALA A 164 11.58 9.78 -5.53
N MET A 165 11.23 10.56 -4.49
CA MET A 165 11.09 10.05 -3.13
C MET A 165 10.08 10.88 -2.32
N CYS A 166 9.66 10.31 -1.19
CA CYS A 166 8.82 11.00 -0.24
C CYS A 166 9.22 10.78 1.23
N TYR A 167 8.66 11.63 2.07
CA TYR A 167 8.63 11.49 3.53
C TYR A 167 7.25 11.06 3.98
N MET A 168 7.17 10.06 4.86
CA MET A 168 5.97 9.62 5.57
C MET A 168 6.28 9.50 7.07
N LEU A 169 6.55 10.65 7.71
CA LEU A 169 7.03 10.72 9.09
C LEU A 169 5.97 11.23 10.07
N SER A 170 4.70 11.16 9.73
CA SER A 170 3.61 11.65 10.57
C SER A 170 3.18 10.61 11.61
N LYS A 171 3.08 10.99 12.87
CA LYS A 171 2.44 10.21 13.93
C LYS A 171 0.91 10.13 13.78
N GLN A 172 0.33 11.03 12.97
CA GLN A 172 -1.11 11.21 12.85
C GLN A 172 -1.70 10.48 11.63
N GLY A 173 -0.86 9.77 10.89
CA GLY A 173 -1.32 8.93 9.78
C GLY A 173 -2.20 7.78 10.29
N TYR A 174 -3.19 7.39 9.50
CA TYR A 174 -4.04 6.24 9.78
C TYR A 174 -3.93 5.23 8.62
N LEU A 175 -3.29 4.10 8.89
CA LEU A 175 -3.03 3.08 7.89
C LEU A 175 -4.21 2.13 7.71
N SER A 176 -4.62 1.47 8.79
CA SER A 176 -5.66 0.45 8.79
C SER A 176 -6.31 0.30 10.16
N ASP A 177 -7.46 -0.38 10.22
CA ASP A 177 -8.12 -0.69 11.50
C ASP A 177 -7.31 -1.67 12.36
N ARG A 178 -6.39 -2.44 11.74
CA ARG A 178 -5.52 -3.38 12.45
C ARG A 178 -4.32 -2.69 13.07
N ASP A 179 -3.64 -1.85 12.29
CA ASP A 179 -2.32 -1.33 12.65
C ASP A 179 -2.41 0.11 13.20
N GLY A 180 -3.52 0.82 12.96
CA GLY A 180 -3.72 2.21 13.32
C GLY A 180 -2.82 3.13 12.51
N HIS A 181 -1.58 3.36 12.98
CA HIS A 181 -0.56 4.15 12.29
C HIS A 181 0.58 3.26 11.76
N TRP A 182 1.45 3.83 10.94
CA TRP A 182 2.70 3.19 10.48
C TRP A 182 3.90 3.71 11.25
N HIS A 183 5.03 3.03 11.14
CA HIS A 183 6.33 3.56 11.55
C HIS A 183 6.84 4.63 10.56
N PRO A 184 7.60 5.63 11.01
CA PRO A 184 8.14 6.65 10.13
C PRO A 184 9.08 6.03 9.10
N HIS A 185 8.89 6.41 7.84
CA HIS A 185 9.68 5.85 6.74
C HIS A 185 9.83 6.83 5.57
N LEU A 186 10.80 6.52 4.73
CA LEU A 186 10.97 7.13 3.42
C LEU A 186 10.55 6.12 2.36
N MET A 187 10.01 6.60 1.25
CA MET A 187 9.82 5.78 0.05
C MET A 187 10.57 6.37 -1.13
N PHE A 188 11.09 5.48 -1.98
CA PHE A 188 11.73 5.81 -3.24
C PHE A 188 10.94 5.15 -4.37
N PHE A 189 10.59 5.94 -5.37
CA PHE A 189 9.77 5.51 -6.49
C PHE A 189 10.64 5.29 -7.72
N VAL A 190 10.68 4.07 -8.21
CA VAL A 190 11.56 3.69 -9.34
C VAL A 190 10.73 2.98 -10.39
N SER A 191 10.96 3.31 -11.67
CA SER A 191 10.33 2.57 -12.76
C SER A 191 10.91 1.16 -12.83
N GLN A 192 10.09 0.14 -12.59
CA GLN A 192 10.43 -1.29 -12.68
C GLN A 192 11.88 -1.63 -12.31
N ALA A 193 12.18 -1.77 -11.03
CA ALA A 193 13.49 -2.17 -10.54
C ALA A 193 13.47 -3.61 -10.02
N ASP A 194 14.62 -4.29 -10.06
CA ASP A 194 14.81 -5.54 -9.33
C ASP A 194 14.98 -5.24 -7.84
N PRO A 195 14.06 -5.68 -6.96
CA PRO A 195 14.17 -5.47 -5.52
C PRO A 195 15.47 -6.01 -4.91
N ALA A 196 15.96 -7.15 -5.40
CA ALA A 196 17.16 -7.77 -4.89
C ALA A 196 18.42 -6.93 -5.14
N ALA A 197 18.48 -6.20 -6.26
CA ALA A 197 19.57 -5.28 -6.56
C ALA A 197 19.67 -4.11 -5.56
N TRP A 198 18.58 -3.82 -4.84
CA TRP A 198 18.52 -2.83 -3.75
C TRP A 198 18.67 -3.46 -2.36
N GLY A 199 18.90 -4.76 -2.28
CA GLY A 199 18.96 -5.49 -1.04
C GLY A 199 17.60 -5.67 -0.34
N ALA A 200 16.49 -5.40 -1.01
CA ALA A 200 15.17 -5.53 -0.42
C ALA A 200 14.84 -7.00 -0.13
N GLY A 201 14.32 -7.25 1.07
CA GLY A 201 13.94 -8.60 1.51
C GLY A 201 15.13 -9.52 1.86
N LEU A 202 16.37 -9.04 1.80
CA LEU A 202 17.53 -9.81 2.27
C LEU A 202 17.57 -9.85 3.80
N PRO A 203 18.10 -10.92 4.42
CA PRO A 203 18.25 -11.02 5.86
C PRO A 203 19.00 -9.82 6.46
N GLY A 204 18.38 -9.12 7.40
CA GLY A 204 18.95 -7.94 8.06
C GLY A 204 18.88 -6.63 7.25
N SER A 205 18.36 -6.65 6.04
CA SER A 205 18.14 -5.42 5.26
C SER A 205 16.99 -4.61 5.84
N PRO A 206 17.16 -3.29 6.03
CA PRO A 206 16.05 -2.42 6.40
C PRO A 206 15.19 -2.01 5.19
N VAL A 207 15.52 -2.46 3.99
CA VAL A 207 14.82 -2.09 2.76
C VAL A 207 13.70 -3.08 2.47
N PHE A 208 12.48 -2.56 2.34
CA PHE A 208 11.33 -3.29 1.82
C PHE A 208 11.03 -2.84 0.39
N ALA A 209 10.42 -3.69 -0.41
CA ALA A 209 10.00 -3.32 -1.76
C ALA A 209 8.60 -3.84 -2.07
N PHE A 210 7.85 -3.01 -2.79
CA PHE A 210 6.54 -3.32 -3.32
C PHE A 210 6.56 -3.10 -4.83
N ASN A 211 6.21 -4.14 -5.60
CA ASN A 211 6.11 -4.05 -7.05
C ASN A 211 4.67 -3.89 -7.48
N ASP A 212 4.40 -2.83 -8.22
CA ASP A 212 3.15 -2.63 -8.91
C ASP A 212 3.39 -2.71 -10.42
N THR A 213 3.09 -3.90 -10.97
CA THR A 213 3.42 -4.20 -12.37
C THR A 213 2.59 -3.41 -13.36
N TRP A 214 1.32 -3.11 -13.05
CA TRP A 214 0.43 -2.36 -13.92
C TRP A 214 0.73 -0.85 -13.93
N GLU A 215 1.41 -0.36 -12.88
CA GLU A 215 1.95 1.01 -12.83
C GLU A 215 3.40 1.10 -13.32
N HIS A 216 4.04 -0.01 -13.66
CA HIS A 216 5.47 -0.07 -13.94
C HIS A 216 6.29 0.60 -12.81
N LEU A 217 5.91 0.34 -11.57
CA LEU A 217 6.45 0.99 -10.37
C LEU A 217 7.02 -0.04 -9.40
N THR A 218 8.23 0.23 -8.92
CA THR A 218 8.78 -0.39 -7.71
C THR A 218 8.92 0.70 -6.65
N THR A 219 8.28 0.50 -5.51
CA THR A 219 8.41 1.38 -4.34
C THR A 219 9.33 0.73 -3.33
N PHE A 220 10.46 1.37 -3.01
CA PHE A 220 11.33 0.97 -1.91
C PHE A 220 10.99 1.77 -0.67
N LEU A 221 10.73 1.08 0.43
CA LEU A 221 10.44 1.66 1.73
C LEU A 221 11.61 1.41 2.68
N VAL A 222 12.07 2.49 3.33
CA VAL A 222 13.16 2.46 4.31
C VAL A 222 12.65 3.06 5.62
N PRO A 223 12.43 2.25 6.67
CA PRO A 223 12.07 2.75 7.99
C PRO A 223 13.15 3.67 8.54
N VAL A 224 12.74 4.73 9.21
CA VAL A 224 13.61 5.62 9.95
C VAL A 224 13.22 5.61 11.43
N ARG A 225 14.07 6.17 12.30
CA ARG A 225 13.87 6.08 13.76
C ARG A 225 13.32 7.35 14.39
N VAL A 226 12.93 8.30 13.57
CA VAL A 226 12.45 9.60 14.05
C VAL A 226 11.22 10.06 13.29
N TRP A 227 10.29 10.63 13.99
CA TRP A 227 9.13 11.30 13.44
C TRP A 227 9.47 12.68 12.87
N SER A 228 8.55 13.31 12.16
CA SER A 228 8.75 14.63 11.56
C SER A 228 9.05 15.73 12.59
N ASP A 229 8.60 15.56 13.84
CA ASP A 229 8.87 16.47 14.96
C ASP A 229 10.21 16.20 15.67
N GLY A 230 11.03 15.29 15.14
CA GLY A 230 12.34 14.91 15.69
C GLY A 230 12.28 13.95 16.87
N THR A 231 11.11 13.56 17.35
CA THR A 231 11.01 12.58 18.43
C THR A 231 11.26 11.15 17.94
N PRO A 232 11.86 10.29 18.76
CA PRO A 232 12.16 8.91 18.36
C PRO A 232 10.87 8.09 18.19
N ASP A 233 10.89 7.19 17.20
CA ASP A 233 9.95 6.09 17.09
C ASP A 233 10.30 5.02 18.13
N ARG A 234 9.32 4.57 18.94
CA ARG A 234 9.49 3.68 20.10
C ARG A 234 8.77 2.35 19.91
#